data_7f0f30d6ec0740b031fc1fee3e21f820
#
_entry.id   7f0f30d6ec0740b031fc1fee3e21f820
#
_cell.length_a   1.000
_cell.length_b   1.000
_cell.length_c   1.000
_cell.angle_alpha   90.00
_cell.angle_beta   90.00
_cell.angle_gamma   90.00
#
_symmetry.space_group_name_H-M   'P 1'
#
loop_
_entity.id
_entity.type
_entity.pdbx_description
1 polymer ?
#
loop_
_entity_poly.entity_id
_entity_poly.type
_entity_poly.pdbx_seq_one_letter_code
_entity_poly.pdbx_strand_id
1 'polypeptide(L)'
;CRVLSFLDSAYFDDVARAKPCYQNPAIEWVAVDQSGHIVGFIDVECEQTPNTVCSQRPSLGGMIWNLGVHPDYRRRGIAKTLLNQAIAIAKRQGVQRLEAWTRDDPSVLAWYRAQGFRLVDRYLHVYLNSEESQNYLSAQKAGLRPIHAFAHCCNPAEFDRVRSQFTRVHDCHLFERLLDSV
;
A
#
# COMPACT_ATOMS: atom_id res chain seq x y z
N CYS A 1 -0.21 -6.97 -15.87
CA CYS A 1 0.34 -5.70 -15.40
C CYS A 1 0.70 -5.75 -13.91
N ARG A 2 -0.21 -6.09 -12.98
CA ARG A 2 0.02 -6.03 -11.51
C ARG A 2 1.29 -6.78 -11.08
N VAL A 3 1.44 -8.05 -11.44
CA VAL A 3 2.62 -8.85 -11.06
C VAL A 3 3.93 -8.18 -11.50
N LEU A 4 4.02 -7.76 -12.75
CA LEU A 4 5.22 -7.10 -13.28
C LEU A 4 5.47 -5.73 -12.65
N SER A 5 4.41 -5.00 -12.26
CA SER A 5 4.55 -3.70 -11.61
C SER A 5 5.20 -3.77 -10.23
N PHE A 6 5.08 -4.91 -9.54
CA PHE A 6 5.61 -5.10 -8.19
C PHE A 6 6.80 -6.06 -8.11
N LEU A 7 7.20 -6.69 -9.22
CA LEU A 7 8.25 -7.72 -9.23
C LEU A 7 9.60 -7.22 -8.69
N ASP A 8 9.99 -5.98 -9.03
CA ASP A 8 11.25 -5.37 -8.59
C ASP A 8 11.09 -4.47 -7.36
N SER A 9 10.09 -4.75 -6.52
CA SER A 9 9.80 -3.96 -5.33
C SER A 9 9.76 -4.82 -4.07
N ALA A 10 9.64 -4.18 -2.92
CA ALA A 10 9.44 -4.87 -1.65
C ALA A 10 8.14 -5.73 -1.60
N TYR A 11 7.30 -5.67 -2.64
CA TYR A 11 6.05 -6.43 -2.79
C TYR A 11 6.16 -7.61 -3.76
N PHE A 12 7.37 -8.03 -4.16
CA PHE A 12 7.58 -9.07 -5.18
C PHE A 12 6.90 -10.41 -4.87
N ASP A 13 6.66 -10.71 -3.61
CA ASP A 13 6.00 -11.91 -3.09
C ASP A 13 4.53 -11.70 -2.68
N ASP A 14 4.01 -10.47 -2.82
CA ASP A 14 2.63 -10.11 -2.50
C ASP A 14 1.75 -10.16 -3.77
N VAL A 15 1.54 -11.38 -4.28
CA VAL A 15 0.78 -11.60 -5.50
C VAL A 15 -0.62 -12.14 -5.19
N ALA A 16 -1.63 -11.31 -5.42
CA ALA A 16 -3.02 -11.72 -5.33
C ALA A 16 -3.46 -12.48 -6.60
N ARG A 17 -4.15 -13.62 -6.44
CA ARG A 17 -4.70 -14.41 -7.56
C ARG A 17 -5.91 -13.76 -8.21
N ALA A 18 -6.62 -12.93 -7.48
CA ALA A 18 -7.78 -12.18 -7.95
C ALA A 18 -7.73 -10.75 -7.41
N LYS A 19 -8.48 -9.86 -8.04
CA LYS A 19 -8.67 -8.50 -7.56
C LYS A 19 -9.36 -8.54 -6.18
N PRO A 20 -8.95 -7.70 -5.21
CA PRO A 20 -9.66 -7.57 -3.95
C PRO A 20 -11.11 -7.08 -4.16
N CYS A 21 -12.02 -7.55 -3.31
CA CYS A 21 -13.36 -6.97 -3.17
C CYS A 21 -13.30 -5.93 -2.06
N TYR A 22 -13.73 -4.72 -2.34
CA TYR A 22 -13.77 -3.62 -1.39
C TYR A 22 -15.14 -3.57 -0.70
N GLN A 23 -15.18 -3.08 0.54
CA GLN A 23 -16.44 -2.93 1.31
C GLN A 23 -17.14 -1.60 0.99
N ASN A 24 -16.36 -0.57 0.68
CA ASN A 24 -16.85 0.73 0.27
C ASN A 24 -16.74 0.90 -1.26
N PRO A 25 -17.41 1.91 -1.86
CA PRO A 25 -17.22 2.24 -3.28
C PRO A 25 -15.77 2.46 -3.63
N ALA A 26 -15.32 1.86 -4.72
CA ALA A 26 -13.94 1.97 -5.17
C ALA A 26 -13.84 2.70 -6.50
N ILE A 27 -12.84 3.58 -6.60
CA ILE A 27 -12.42 4.21 -7.84
C ILE A 27 -11.34 3.33 -8.43
N GLU A 28 -11.58 2.82 -9.63
CA GLU A 28 -10.71 1.87 -10.30
C GLU A 28 -10.43 2.33 -11.72
N TRP A 29 -9.15 2.62 -11.99
CA TRP A 29 -8.70 3.06 -13.29
C TRP A 29 -7.55 2.22 -13.81
N VAL A 30 -7.55 2.03 -15.12
CA VAL A 30 -6.43 1.44 -15.85
C VAL A 30 -5.95 2.40 -16.93
N ALA A 31 -4.65 2.39 -17.16
CA ALA A 31 -4.04 2.98 -18.35
C ALA A 31 -3.80 1.87 -19.37
N VAL A 32 -4.16 2.12 -20.62
CA VAL A 32 -3.95 1.19 -21.74
C VAL A 32 -3.04 1.82 -22.79
N ASP A 33 -2.22 1.02 -23.44
CA ASP A 33 -1.42 1.45 -24.59
C ASP A 33 -2.22 1.45 -25.90
N GLN A 34 -1.58 1.82 -26.99
CA GLN A 34 -2.24 1.86 -28.33
C GLN A 34 -2.69 0.47 -28.82
N SER A 35 -2.13 -0.61 -28.27
CA SER A 35 -2.48 -1.99 -28.60
C SER A 35 -3.58 -2.55 -27.66
N GLY A 36 -4.09 -1.74 -26.71
CA GLY A 36 -5.11 -2.16 -25.75
C GLY A 36 -4.55 -2.91 -24.53
N HIS A 37 -3.23 -2.97 -24.33
CA HIS A 37 -2.65 -3.62 -23.15
C HIS A 37 -2.72 -2.72 -21.94
N ILE A 38 -3.08 -3.29 -20.79
CA ILE A 38 -3.06 -2.58 -19.52
C ILE A 38 -1.60 -2.36 -19.08
N VAL A 39 -1.20 -1.09 -18.99
CA VAL A 39 0.17 -0.66 -18.65
C VAL A 39 0.27 0.08 -17.31
N GLY A 40 -0.86 0.39 -16.68
CA GLY A 40 -0.93 0.98 -15.35
C GLY A 40 -2.31 0.80 -14.74
N PHE A 41 -2.42 0.95 -13.42
CA PHE A 41 -3.68 0.83 -12.69
C PHE A 41 -3.60 1.57 -11.36
N ILE A 42 -4.77 1.96 -10.84
CA ILE A 42 -4.98 2.49 -9.50
C ILE A 42 -6.32 2.00 -8.96
N ASP A 43 -6.32 1.65 -7.68
CA ASP A 43 -7.53 1.31 -6.92
C ASP A 43 -7.58 2.19 -5.67
N VAL A 44 -8.68 2.92 -5.48
CA VAL A 44 -8.91 3.76 -4.30
C VAL A 44 -10.26 3.40 -3.70
N GLU A 45 -10.28 2.86 -2.50
CA GLU A 45 -11.50 2.61 -1.75
C GLU A 45 -11.89 3.89 -0.99
N CYS A 46 -13.10 4.40 -1.23
CA CYS A 46 -13.58 5.67 -0.69
C CYS A 46 -14.55 5.44 0.47
N GLU A 47 -14.25 5.99 1.64
CA GLU A 47 -15.11 5.92 2.81
C GLU A 47 -16.47 6.58 2.54
N GLN A 48 -17.55 5.92 2.96
CA GLN A 48 -18.89 6.51 3.08
C GLN A 48 -19.18 6.92 4.53
N THR A 49 -18.49 6.30 5.46
CA THR A 49 -18.48 6.63 6.88
C THR A 49 -17.03 6.74 7.32
N PRO A 50 -16.62 7.78 8.06
CA PRO A 50 -15.24 7.93 8.51
C PRO A 50 -14.74 6.72 9.30
N ASN A 51 -13.46 6.42 9.17
CA ASN A 51 -12.74 5.37 9.89
C ASN A 51 -13.17 3.93 9.54
N THR A 52 -13.72 3.71 8.38
CA THR A 52 -14.04 2.35 7.89
C THR A 52 -12.86 1.70 7.16
N VAL A 53 -11.95 2.50 6.57
CA VAL A 53 -10.82 2.03 5.78
C VAL A 53 -9.54 2.81 6.09
N CYS A 54 -9.66 4.11 6.26
CA CYS A 54 -8.53 5.01 6.51
C CYS A 54 -8.25 5.18 8.01
N SER A 55 -7.16 5.87 8.34
CA SER A 55 -6.79 6.20 9.72
C SER A 55 -7.88 7.03 10.41
N GLN A 56 -7.91 6.97 11.76
CA GLN A 56 -8.94 7.64 12.55
C GLN A 56 -8.89 9.17 12.38
N ARG A 57 -9.83 9.70 11.60
CA ARG A 57 -10.05 11.13 11.33
C ARG A 57 -11.56 11.40 11.20
N PRO A 58 -12.05 12.60 11.52
CA PRO A 58 -13.47 12.93 11.36
C PRO A 58 -13.90 13.10 9.89
N SER A 59 -12.94 13.27 8.98
CA SER A 59 -13.19 13.49 7.55
C SER A 59 -13.17 12.18 6.76
N LEU A 60 -13.97 12.10 5.69
CA LEU A 60 -13.95 10.97 4.76
C LEU A 60 -12.59 10.86 4.07
N GLY A 61 -12.02 9.66 4.11
CA GLY A 61 -10.77 9.32 3.44
C GLY A 61 -10.97 8.42 2.22
N GLY A 62 -9.93 8.33 1.40
CA GLY A 62 -9.81 7.33 0.35
C GLY A 62 -8.48 6.59 0.49
N MET A 63 -8.53 5.27 0.63
CA MET A 63 -7.35 4.43 0.73
C MET A 63 -6.88 3.99 -0.65
N ILE A 64 -5.69 4.37 -1.04
CA ILE A 64 -5.04 3.86 -2.25
C ILE A 64 -4.50 2.47 -1.92
N TRP A 65 -5.21 1.43 -2.32
CA TRP A 65 -4.78 0.06 -2.11
C TRP A 65 -3.73 -0.40 -3.10
N ASN A 66 -3.86 0.04 -4.34
CA ASN A 66 -2.91 -0.31 -5.39
C ASN A 66 -2.67 0.90 -6.30
N LEU A 67 -1.41 1.10 -6.66
CA LEU A 67 -0.98 1.99 -7.73
C LEU A 67 0.25 1.37 -8.38
N GLY A 68 0.16 1.00 -9.64
CA GLY A 68 1.24 0.33 -10.34
C GLY A 68 1.35 0.74 -11.80
N VAL A 69 2.58 0.70 -12.31
CA VAL A 69 2.88 0.92 -13.74
C VAL A 69 3.84 -0.16 -14.20
N HIS A 70 3.51 -0.78 -15.34
CA HIS A 70 4.35 -1.78 -15.99
C HIS A 70 5.79 -1.25 -16.14
N PRO A 71 6.84 -2.03 -15.85
CA PRO A 71 8.23 -1.56 -15.87
C PRO A 71 8.61 -0.79 -17.12
N ASP A 72 8.28 -1.30 -18.30
CA ASP A 72 8.62 -0.69 -19.61
C ASP A 72 7.89 0.62 -19.89
N TYR A 73 6.88 0.96 -19.07
CA TYR A 73 6.07 2.18 -19.20
C TYR A 73 6.29 3.17 -18.07
N ARG A 74 7.21 2.88 -17.14
CA ARG A 74 7.59 3.80 -16.05
C ARG A 74 8.17 5.11 -16.60
N ARG A 75 8.17 6.15 -15.78
CA ARG A 75 8.73 7.49 -16.08
C ARG A 75 8.03 8.24 -17.23
N ARG A 76 6.83 7.82 -17.63
CA ARG A 76 6.00 8.46 -18.67
C ARG A 76 4.80 9.23 -18.09
N GLY A 77 4.77 9.50 -16.79
CA GLY A 77 3.68 10.25 -16.15
C GLY A 77 2.40 9.45 -15.84
N ILE A 78 2.34 8.16 -16.21
CA ILE A 78 1.13 7.33 -16.09
C ILE A 78 0.58 7.30 -14.66
N ALA A 79 1.42 7.02 -13.65
CA ALA A 79 0.99 7.00 -12.26
C ALA A 79 0.40 8.33 -11.80
N LYS A 80 1.01 9.46 -12.20
CA LYS A 80 0.50 10.81 -11.89
C LYS A 80 -0.85 11.07 -12.53
N THR A 81 -1.03 10.66 -13.79
CA THR A 81 -2.30 10.80 -14.50
C THR A 81 -3.41 9.99 -13.82
N LEU A 82 -3.14 8.71 -13.50
CA LEU A 82 -4.07 7.84 -12.78
C LEU A 82 -4.46 8.43 -11.43
N LEU A 83 -3.48 8.91 -10.65
CA LEU A 83 -3.73 9.56 -9.36
C LEU A 83 -4.61 10.81 -9.50
N ASN A 84 -4.33 11.67 -10.48
CA ASN A 84 -5.12 12.90 -10.70
C ASN A 84 -6.57 12.59 -11.10
N GLN A 85 -6.81 11.56 -11.91
CA GLN A 85 -8.15 11.11 -12.25
C GLN A 85 -8.88 10.56 -11.00
N ALA A 86 -8.21 9.77 -10.20
CA ALA A 86 -8.78 9.25 -8.96
C ALA A 86 -9.12 10.40 -7.98
N ILE A 87 -8.22 11.40 -7.80
CA ILE A 87 -8.48 12.59 -6.98
C ILE A 87 -9.72 13.34 -7.46
N ALA A 88 -9.86 13.56 -8.77
CA ALA A 88 -10.99 14.28 -9.32
C ALA A 88 -12.35 13.59 -9.03
N ILE A 89 -12.36 12.26 -9.02
CA ILE A 89 -13.58 11.49 -8.67
C ILE A 89 -13.77 11.49 -7.16
N ALA A 90 -12.74 11.23 -6.36
CA ALA A 90 -12.80 11.21 -4.91
C ALA A 90 -13.38 12.51 -4.34
N LYS A 91 -12.92 13.67 -4.84
CA LYS A 91 -13.48 14.98 -4.47
C LYS A 91 -14.98 15.09 -4.74
N ARG A 92 -15.45 14.60 -5.90
CA ARG A 92 -16.89 14.60 -6.23
C ARG A 92 -17.71 13.69 -5.31
N GLN A 93 -17.08 12.69 -4.71
CA GLN A 93 -17.68 11.79 -3.71
C GLN A 93 -17.59 12.33 -2.28
N GLY A 94 -17.04 13.54 -2.06
CA GLY A 94 -16.90 14.14 -0.75
C GLY A 94 -15.68 13.66 0.04
N VAL A 95 -14.78 12.92 -0.59
CA VAL A 95 -13.51 12.49 0.02
C VAL A 95 -12.61 13.72 0.20
N GLN A 96 -12.11 13.93 1.40
CA GLN A 96 -11.33 15.10 1.78
C GLN A 96 -9.83 14.83 1.91
N ARG A 97 -9.42 13.57 1.92
CA ARG A 97 -8.03 13.13 2.01
C ARG A 97 -7.81 11.79 1.34
N LEU A 98 -6.60 11.55 0.84
CA LEU A 98 -6.17 10.23 0.39
C LEU A 98 -5.07 9.70 1.30
N GLU A 99 -5.11 8.42 1.58
CA GLU A 99 -4.08 7.69 2.30
C GLU A 99 -3.50 6.58 1.43
N ALA A 100 -2.23 6.25 1.67
CA ALA A 100 -1.55 5.12 1.05
C ALA A 100 -0.51 4.54 2.00
N TRP A 101 -0.56 3.23 2.23
CA TRP A 101 0.54 2.51 2.87
C TRP A 101 1.53 2.06 1.81
N THR A 102 2.81 2.29 2.06
CA THR A 102 3.87 1.79 1.19
C THR A 102 5.08 1.36 2.00
N ARG A 103 5.86 0.42 1.45
CA ARG A 103 7.13 -0.02 2.02
C ARG A 103 8.25 0.95 1.67
N ASP A 104 9.43 0.69 2.16
CA ASP A 104 10.62 1.54 2.18
C ASP A 104 11.40 1.66 0.86
N ASP A 105 10.75 1.47 -0.28
CA ASP A 105 11.36 1.75 -1.59
C ASP A 105 11.60 3.26 -1.75
N PRO A 106 12.88 3.70 -1.86
CA PRO A 106 13.19 5.12 -1.89
C PRO A 106 12.54 5.88 -3.05
N SER A 107 12.38 5.23 -4.20
CA SER A 107 11.77 5.84 -5.39
C SER A 107 10.28 6.07 -5.20
N VAL A 108 9.60 5.14 -4.53
CA VAL A 108 8.16 5.24 -4.20
C VAL A 108 7.93 6.31 -3.14
N LEU A 109 8.76 6.33 -2.08
CA LEU A 109 8.68 7.36 -1.04
C LEU A 109 8.89 8.78 -1.62
N ALA A 110 9.87 8.93 -2.49
CA ALA A 110 10.13 10.21 -3.18
C ALA A 110 8.95 10.60 -4.09
N TRP A 111 8.36 9.63 -4.79
CA TRP A 111 7.22 9.87 -5.66
C TRP A 111 5.99 10.37 -4.87
N TYR A 112 5.61 9.72 -3.76
CA TYR A 112 4.49 10.18 -2.92
C TYR A 112 4.71 11.60 -2.42
N ARG A 113 5.92 11.94 -1.93
CA ARG A 113 6.26 13.31 -1.53
C ARG A 113 6.11 14.30 -2.68
N ALA A 114 6.58 13.97 -3.88
CA ALA A 114 6.45 14.78 -5.08
C ALA A 114 4.99 14.96 -5.54
N GLN A 115 4.08 14.05 -5.16
CA GLN A 115 2.64 14.20 -5.39
C GLN A 115 1.92 14.92 -4.24
N GLY A 116 2.63 15.55 -3.29
CA GLY A 116 2.05 16.33 -2.21
C GLY A 116 1.54 15.52 -1.01
N PHE A 117 1.92 14.25 -0.92
CA PHE A 117 1.64 13.43 0.26
C PHE A 117 2.67 13.70 1.36
N ARG A 118 2.23 13.63 2.61
CA ARG A 118 3.04 13.74 3.83
C ARG A 118 3.07 12.40 4.54
N LEU A 119 4.20 12.05 5.13
CA LEU A 119 4.29 10.93 6.07
C LEU A 119 3.52 11.29 7.36
N VAL A 120 2.62 10.42 7.79
CA VAL A 120 1.79 10.65 8.98
C VAL A 120 1.90 9.52 10.01
N ASP A 121 2.29 8.31 9.58
CA ASP A 121 2.50 7.17 10.47
C ASP A 121 3.48 6.17 9.86
N ARG A 122 4.00 5.25 10.68
CA ARG A 122 4.86 4.14 10.23
C ARG A 122 4.84 2.98 11.20
N TYR A 123 5.07 1.78 10.67
CA TYR A 123 5.34 0.57 11.43
C TYR A 123 6.39 -0.28 10.71
N LEU A 124 6.99 -1.25 11.42
CA LEU A 124 7.82 -2.25 10.76
C LEU A 124 6.99 -3.46 10.37
N HIS A 125 7.13 -3.87 9.11
CA HIS A 125 6.64 -5.16 8.61
C HIS A 125 7.79 -6.15 8.69
N VAL A 126 7.65 -7.14 9.56
CA VAL A 126 8.66 -8.15 9.86
C VAL A 126 8.24 -9.46 9.20
N TYR A 127 9.07 -9.98 8.31
CA TYR A 127 8.89 -11.30 7.73
C TYR A 127 9.73 -12.31 8.53
N LEU A 128 9.08 -13.33 9.04
CA LEU A 128 9.72 -14.40 9.79
C LEU A 128 9.96 -15.59 8.86
N ASN A 129 11.21 -15.95 8.67
CA ASN A 129 11.58 -17.19 7.98
C ASN A 129 11.25 -18.42 8.83
N SER A 130 11.62 -19.61 8.38
CA SER A 130 11.26 -20.87 9.05
C SER A 130 11.85 -20.99 10.46
N GLU A 131 13.09 -20.59 10.65
CA GLU A 131 13.79 -20.60 11.93
C GLU A 131 13.21 -19.56 12.88
N GLU A 132 13.10 -18.31 12.42
CA GLU A 132 12.52 -17.21 13.19
C GLU A 132 11.08 -17.51 13.60
N SER A 133 10.26 -18.07 12.68
CA SER A 133 8.88 -18.45 13.00
C SER A 133 8.80 -19.49 14.10
N GLN A 134 9.70 -20.48 14.13
CA GLN A 134 9.72 -21.50 15.16
C GLN A 134 10.26 -20.98 16.50
N ASN A 135 11.16 -20.01 16.48
CA ASN A 135 11.75 -19.42 17.69
C ASN A 135 10.80 -18.43 18.38
N TYR A 136 9.97 -17.73 17.63
CA TYR A 136 9.15 -16.63 18.16
C TYR A 136 7.64 -16.91 18.19
N LEU A 137 7.16 -17.96 17.50
CA LEU A 137 5.74 -18.27 17.40
C LEU A 137 5.45 -19.71 17.82
N SER A 138 4.25 -19.90 18.38
CA SER A 138 3.72 -21.24 18.68
C SER A 138 2.32 -21.41 18.06
N ALA A 139 2.05 -22.59 17.51
CA ALA A 139 0.71 -22.91 17.05
C ALA A 139 -0.15 -23.37 18.23
N GLN A 140 -1.35 -22.80 18.36
CA GLN A 140 -2.31 -23.25 19.39
C GLN A 140 -2.90 -24.64 19.08
N LYS A 141 -2.95 -25.03 17.80
CA LYS A 141 -3.47 -26.35 17.39
C LYS A 141 -2.35 -27.38 17.40
N ALA A 142 -2.55 -28.48 18.13
CA ALA A 142 -1.62 -29.60 18.20
C ALA A 142 -1.30 -30.16 16.81
N GLY A 143 -0.04 -30.53 16.58
CA GLY A 143 0.45 -31.07 15.31
C GLY A 143 0.80 -30.01 14.25
N LEU A 144 0.56 -28.73 14.50
CA LEU A 144 0.99 -27.64 13.63
C LEU A 144 2.26 -26.97 14.19
N ARG A 145 3.10 -26.47 13.28
CA ARG A 145 4.22 -25.59 13.59
C ARG A 145 4.26 -24.44 12.58
N PRO A 146 4.55 -23.21 13.00
CA PRO A 146 4.79 -22.11 12.08
C PRO A 146 5.99 -22.39 11.17
N ILE A 147 5.88 -22.06 9.88
CA ILE A 147 6.98 -22.19 8.92
C ILE A 147 7.37 -20.81 8.39
N HIS A 148 6.40 -20.00 8.01
CA HIS A 148 6.55 -18.62 7.63
C HIS A 148 5.45 -17.79 8.25
N ALA A 149 5.78 -16.58 8.67
CA ALA A 149 4.81 -15.64 9.20
C ALA A 149 5.25 -14.21 8.87
N PHE A 150 4.37 -13.26 9.13
CA PHE A 150 4.72 -11.86 9.22
C PHE A 150 4.07 -11.24 10.45
N ALA A 151 4.68 -10.19 10.98
CA ALA A 151 4.20 -9.44 12.12
C ALA A 151 4.41 -7.95 11.91
N HIS A 152 3.65 -7.11 12.63
CA HIS A 152 3.86 -5.67 12.64
C HIS A 152 4.45 -5.26 14.00
N CYS A 153 5.52 -4.47 13.98
CA CYS A 153 6.00 -3.75 15.14
C CYS A 153 5.55 -2.29 15.01
N CYS A 154 4.62 -1.88 15.87
CA CYS A 154 4.05 -0.53 15.86
C CYS A 154 4.64 0.39 16.93
N ASN A 155 5.57 -0.09 17.75
CA ASN A 155 6.25 0.71 18.78
C ASN A 155 7.58 1.25 18.24
N PRO A 156 7.73 2.56 17.96
CA PRO A 156 8.98 3.12 17.43
C PRO A 156 10.21 2.89 18.33
N ALA A 157 10.03 2.77 19.65
CA ALA A 157 11.12 2.49 20.58
C ALA A 157 11.78 1.11 20.36
N GLU A 158 11.05 0.19 19.73
CA GLU A 158 11.51 -1.16 19.45
C GLU A 158 12.12 -1.34 18.04
N PHE A 159 12.03 -0.34 17.17
CA PHE A 159 12.39 -0.48 15.76
C PHE A 159 13.82 -0.94 15.54
N ASP A 160 14.80 -0.35 16.23
CA ASP A 160 16.21 -0.70 16.05
C ASP A 160 16.49 -2.11 16.56
N ARG A 161 15.88 -2.50 17.69
CA ARG A 161 15.98 -3.85 18.24
C ARG A 161 15.39 -4.88 17.26
N VAL A 162 14.19 -4.62 16.74
CA VAL A 162 13.52 -5.51 15.78
C VAL A 162 14.35 -5.65 14.49
N ARG A 163 14.88 -4.56 13.94
CA ARG A 163 15.75 -4.63 12.75
C ARG A 163 17.01 -5.46 12.97
N SER A 164 17.57 -5.43 14.18
CA SER A 164 18.76 -6.22 14.49
C SER A 164 18.49 -7.72 14.73
N GLN A 165 17.23 -8.08 15.01
CA GLN A 165 16.83 -9.45 15.36
C GLN A 165 16.31 -10.27 14.17
N PHE A 166 15.80 -9.61 13.12
CA PHE A 166 15.14 -10.28 12.00
C PHE A 166 15.86 -10.00 10.68
N THR A 167 15.88 -11.00 9.80
CA THR A 167 16.62 -10.94 8.53
C THR A 167 15.90 -10.11 7.46
N ARG A 168 14.58 -10.01 7.52
CA ARG A 168 13.79 -9.26 6.54
C ARG A 168 12.76 -8.37 7.23
N VAL A 169 13.05 -7.08 7.26
CA VAL A 169 12.19 -6.05 7.86
C VAL A 169 12.05 -4.89 6.88
N HIS A 170 10.83 -4.42 6.69
CA HIS A 170 10.53 -3.25 5.88
C HIS A 170 9.86 -2.16 6.72
N ASP A 171 10.28 -0.91 6.55
CA ASP A 171 9.52 0.23 7.02
C ASP A 171 8.25 0.40 6.16
N CYS A 172 7.10 0.31 6.78
CA CYS A 172 5.84 0.67 6.15
C CYS A 172 5.45 2.08 6.55
N HIS A 173 5.20 2.92 5.55
CA HIS A 173 4.92 4.33 5.70
C HIS A 173 3.49 4.64 5.30
N LEU A 174 2.73 5.28 6.19
CA LEU A 174 1.44 5.87 5.84
C LEU A 174 1.65 7.28 5.32
N PHE A 175 1.31 7.49 4.07
CA PHE A 175 1.26 8.78 3.44
C PHE A 175 -0.17 9.31 3.38
N GLU A 176 -0.35 10.59 3.69
CA GLU A 176 -1.62 11.31 3.60
C GLU A 176 -1.48 12.53 2.70
N ARG A 177 -2.47 12.76 1.84
CA ARG A 177 -2.64 14.00 1.09
C ARG A 177 -4.04 14.56 1.33
N LEU A 178 -4.13 15.77 1.86
CA LEU A 178 -5.38 16.52 1.96
C LEU A 178 -5.81 16.96 0.55
N LEU A 179 -7.10 16.87 0.30
CA LEU A 179 -7.72 17.31 -0.94
C LEU A 179 -8.41 18.65 -0.67
N ASP A 180 -8.00 19.71 -1.38
CA ASP A 180 -8.65 21.02 -1.28
C ASP A 180 -10.14 20.87 -1.59
N SER A 181 -10.98 21.55 -0.85
CA SER A 181 -12.43 21.63 -1.12
C SER A 181 -12.65 22.21 -2.52
N VAL A 182 -13.61 21.68 -3.23
CA VAL A 182 -14.03 22.18 -4.55
C VAL A 182 -14.74 23.51 -4.38
#